data_8b527c47d225f5258c39c50dc97f67fd
#
_entry.id   8b527c47d225f5258c39c50dc97f67fd
#
_cell.length_a   1.000
_cell.length_b   1.000
_cell.length_c   1.000
_cell.angle_alpha   90.00
_cell.angle_beta   90.00
_cell.angle_gamma   90.00
#
_symmetry.space_group_name_H-M   'P 1'
#
loop_
_entity.id
_entity.type
_entity.pdbx_description
1 polymer ?
#
loop_
_entity_poly.entity_id
_entity_poly.type
_entity_poly.pdbx_seq_one_letter_code
_entity_poly.pdbx_strand_id
1 'polypeptide(L)'
;ANTAGENLTAVGRSALAANTTGNWQTAVGERALSSNTTGNYNVAVGHRALEDNTSGGDNVAVGTYALMDSNGTNNTACGNYALDANTTGSSNTAVGRAALSASTTADDCTAVGKSALSANTTGSFNVAVGSDALRDNTTATNNLAIGVNAALTSTGANNIAVGNNTLRGTSCNGDNNTAVGYAALNASTTGTQNTAVGSYAADLLTTGSYNSAFGVNALGDNTTGSYNTACGNAALNRNTTASNNTAVGYLALEENTGGAQNVAVGMRALQENTTANYNTAVGYKALEDNQTGAYNTAIGSQALLANDASNNTAVGYNSLYSNTTGIRNTAIGVESLETNSTGGSNTAVGYKALEASTTGDNNTAVGDWSLGSNTTGTDNTSVGTFALDANTTGGNNTAVGKDALSANTTGAGNVAVGRDALNDNTTGQQNVAVGSYALSKYDGSSNVAVGNQALEDCTTGSGNVAVGHDTLREVTTGQYNTAIGYVAMDATSTGVEYNVAVGSGSLGSSSYSGNENTMV
;
A
#
# COMPACT_ATOMS: atom_id res chain seq x y z
N ALA A 1 -48.51 -48.87 28.05
CA ALA A 1 -49.30 -49.42 26.98
C ALA A 1 -48.40 -50.12 25.88
N ASN A 2 -47.24 -50.65 26.28
CA ASN A 2 -46.38 -51.36 25.32
C ASN A 2 -47.10 -52.57 24.76
N THR A 3 -47.26 -52.68 23.42
CA THR A 3 -47.97 -53.77 22.79
C THR A 3 -47.02 -54.71 21.98
N ALA A 4 -45.89 -54.21 21.48
CA ALA A 4 -44.94 -54.98 20.70
C ALA A 4 -43.49 -54.47 20.74
N GLY A 5 -43.19 -53.43 21.56
CA GLY A 5 -41.82 -52.85 21.66
C GLY A 5 -40.89 -53.79 22.45
N GLU A 6 -39.65 -53.94 21.97
CA GLU A 6 -38.62 -54.80 22.55
C GLU A 6 -37.41 -53.97 23.02
N ASN A 7 -36.63 -54.55 23.95
CA ASN A 7 -35.41 -53.95 24.52
C ASN A 7 -35.65 -52.58 25.19
N LEU A 8 -36.59 -52.53 26.13
CA LEU A 8 -37.02 -51.30 26.79
C LEU A 8 -36.48 -51.21 28.24
N THR A 9 -35.94 -50.05 28.61
CA THR A 9 -35.63 -49.72 30.00
C THR A 9 -36.47 -48.52 30.41
N ALA A 10 -37.33 -48.64 31.40
CA ALA A 10 -38.17 -47.56 31.92
C ALA A 10 -38.09 -47.47 33.46
N VAL A 11 -37.61 -46.34 33.98
CA VAL A 11 -37.47 -46.08 35.40
C VAL A 11 -38.04 -44.70 35.73
N GLY A 12 -39.13 -44.65 36.47
CA GLY A 12 -39.78 -43.39 36.86
C GLY A 12 -41.27 -43.35 36.57
N ARG A 13 -41.99 -42.41 37.22
CA ARG A 13 -43.45 -42.24 37.02
C ARG A 13 -43.73 -41.85 35.55
N SER A 14 -44.58 -42.61 34.89
CA SER A 14 -44.98 -42.41 33.49
C SER A 14 -43.85 -42.49 32.48
N ALA A 15 -42.70 -43.06 32.79
CA ALA A 15 -41.67 -43.34 31.81
C ALA A 15 -42.17 -44.33 30.74
N LEU A 16 -42.03 -44.04 29.42
CA LEU A 16 -42.50 -44.84 28.28
C LEU A 16 -44.00 -45.23 28.36
N ALA A 17 -44.85 -44.36 28.93
CA ALA A 17 -46.25 -44.71 29.20
C ALA A 17 -47.09 -45.03 27.96
N ALA A 18 -46.86 -44.33 26.83
CA ALA A 18 -47.59 -44.48 25.57
C ALA A 18 -46.92 -45.41 24.54
N ASN A 19 -45.75 -46.00 24.82
CA ASN A 19 -45.01 -46.80 23.83
C ASN A 19 -45.85 -47.98 23.30
N THR A 20 -45.93 -48.11 21.99
CA THR A 20 -46.67 -49.21 21.36
C THR A 20 -45.74 -50.18 20.66
N THR A 21 -44.94 -49.72 19.70
CA THR A 21 -44.05 -50.54 18.86
C THR A 21 -42.60 -50.08 18.87
N GLY A 22 -42.29 -48.95 19.54
CA GLY A 22 -40.91 -48.42 19.59
C GLY A 22 -39.95 -49.36 20.32
N ASN A 23 -38.83 -49.66 19.70
CA ASN A 23 -37.81 -50.60 20.18
C ASN A 23 -36.55 -49.88 20.66
N TRP A 24 -35.73 -50.54 21.50
CA TRP A 24 -34.41 -50.06 21.92
C TRP A 24 -34.49 -48.72 22.64
N GLN A 25 -35.40 -48.59 23.62
CA GLN A 25 -35.64 -47.36 24.37
C GLN A 25 -35.00 -47.40 25.76
N THR A 26 -34.38 -46.32 26.18
CA THR A 26 -33.95 -46.12 27.57
C THR A 26 -34.60 -44.83 28.09
N ALA A 27 -35.50 -44.95 29.07
CA ALA A 27 -36.19 -43.82 29.71
C ALA A 27 -36.00 -43.87 31.23
N VAL A 28 -35.26 -42.90 31.78
CA VAL A 28 -34.98 -42.80 33.22
C VAL A 28 -35.36 -41.39 33.72
N GLY A 29 -36.43 -41.29 34.44
CA GLY A 29 -36.95 -40.02 34.98
C GLY A 29 -38.47 -39.94 34.89
N GLU A 30 -39.07 -39.06 35.69
CA GLU A 30 -40.50 -38.79 35.61
C GLU A 30 -40.88 -38.26 34.25
N ARG A 31 -41.82 -38.92 33.54
CA ARG A 31 -42.34 -38.60 32.21
C ARG A 31 -41.27 -38.66 31.09
N ALA A 32 -40.13 -39.29 31.30
CA ALA A 32 -39.17 -39.52 30.21
C ALA A 32 -39.80 -40.39 29.10
N LEU A 33 -39.76 -39.92 27.81
CA LEU A 33 -40.38 -40.60 26.66
C LEU A 33 -41.86 -40.98 26.87
N SER A 34 -42.62 -40.18 27.65
CA SER A 34 -43.98 -40.59 28.04
C SER A 34 -44.95 -40.69 26.87
N SER A 35 -44.78 -39.92 25.79
CA SER A 35 -45.66 -39.88 24.62
C SER A 35 -45.15 -40.75 23.45
N ASN A 36 -43.98 -41.39 23.55
CA ASN A 36 -43.41 -42.17 22.43
C ASN A 36 -44.34 -43.31 22.06
N THR A 37 -44.66 -43.42 20.79
CA THR A 37 -45.49 -44.51 20.24
C THR A 37 -44.68 -45.47 19.35
N THR A 38 -43.97 -44.97 18.36
CA THR A 38 -43.27 -45.73 17.32
C THR A 38 -41.79 -45.45 17.17
N GLY A 39 -41.28 -44.34 17.75
CA GLY A 39 -39.85 -43.95 17.66
C GLY A 39 -38.95 -45.05 18.24
N ASN A 40 -37.80 -45.31 17.61
CA ASN A 40 -36.83 -46.33 17.99
C ASN A 40 -35.49 -45.70 18.42
N TYR A 41 -34.68 -46.46 19.17
CA TYR A 41 -33.30 -46.13 19.50
C TYR A 41 -33.13 -44.79 20.32
N ASN A 42 -34.12 -44.43 21.14
CA ASN A 42 -34.03 -43.20 21.93
C ASN A 42 -33.49 -43.46 23.34
N VAL A 43 -32.66 -42.53 23.84
CA VAL A 43 -32.17 -42.50 25.22
C VAL A 43 -32.64 -41.20 25.88
N ALA A 44 -33.45 -41.28 26.88
CA ALA A 44 -33.97 -40.15 27.67
C ALA A 44 -33.66 -40.31 29.16
N VAL A 45 -32.82 -39.45 29.71
CA VAL A 45 -32.43 -39.45 31.12
C VAL A 45 -32.67 -38.07 31.73
N GLY A 46 -33.71 -37.95 32.55
CA GLY A 46 -34.09 -36.67 33.17
C GLY A 46 -35.60 -36.49 33.27
N HIS A 47 -36.04 -35.56 34.12
CA HIS A 47 -37.45 -35.17 34.23
C HIS A 47 -37.92 -34.58 32.88
N ARG A 48 -38.95 -35.19 32.27
CA ARG A 48 -39.57 -34.80 31.00
C ARG A 48 -38.60 -34.77 29.79
N ALA A 49 -37.49 -35.52 29.83
CA ALA A 49 -36.64 -35.69 28.68
C ALA A 49 -37.38 -36.44 27.56
N LEU A 50 -37.42 -35.90 26.31
CA LEU A 50 -38.17 -36.43 25.16
C LEU A 50 -39.65 -36.70 25.47
N GLU A 51 -40.28 -35.87 26.32
CA GLU A 51 -41.65 -36.14 26.80
C GLU A 51 -42.65 -36.31 25.66
N ASP A 52 -42.70 -35.35 24.70
CA ASP A 52 -43.72 -35.30 23.67
C ASP A 52 -43.26 -35.96 22.35
N ASN A 53 -42.14 -36.67 22.37
CA ASN A 53 -41.73 -37.48 21.21
C ASN A 53 -42.76 -38.60 20.94
N THR A 54 -43.30 -38.62 19.73
CA THR A 54 -44.23 -39.65 19.31
C THR A 54 -43.62 -40.67 18.37
N SER A 55 -42.79 -40.22 17.42
CA SER A 55 -42.26 -41.06 16.32
C SER A 55 -40.77 -40.83 15.98
N GLY A 56 -40.13 -39.78 16.52
CA GLY A 56 -38.71 -39.50 16.31
C GLY A 56 -37.83 -40.61 16.86
N GLY A 57 -36.76 -40.96 16.13
CA GLY A 57 -35.82 -42.02 16.47
C GLY A 57 -34.37 -41.52 16.58
N ASP A 58 -33.52 -42.38 17.13
CA ASP A 58 -32.07 -42.14 17.23
C ASP A 58 -31.71 -40.88 18.02
N ASN A 59 -32.50 -40.52 19.03
CA ASN A 59 -32.25 -39.31 19.83
C ASN A 59 -31.62 -39.66 21.20
N VAL A 60 -30.72 -38.80 21.68
CA VAL A 60 -30.14 -38.86 23.01
C VAL A 60 -30.50 -37.59 23.77
N ALA A 61 -31.24 -37.67 24.85
CA ALA A 61 -31.64 -36.56 25.69
C ALA A 61 -31.23 -36.80 27.15
N VAL A 62 -30.31 -36.02 27.67
CA VAL A 62 -29.83 -36.11 29.06
C VAL A 62 -29.98 -34.76 29.74
N GLY A 63 -30.91 -34.63 30.66
CA GLY A 63 -31.18 -33.38 31.37
C GLY A 63 -32.68 -33.13 31.56
N THR A 64 -33.04 -32.24 32.50
CA THR A 64 -34.42 -31.80 32.69
C THR A 64 -34.89 -31.02 31.45
N TYR A 65 -36.02 -31.42 30.86
CA TYR A 65 -36.63 -30.87 29.65
C TYR A 65 -35.74 -30.98 28.39
N ALA A 66 -34.70 -31.82 28.38
CA ALA A 66 -33.90 -32.00 27.15
C ALA A 66 -34.76 -32.62 26.04
N LEU A 67 -34.79 -32.01 24.83
CA LEU A 67 -35.59 -32.45 23.66
C LEU A 67 -37.09 -32.67 23.98
N MET A 68 -37.66 -31.87 24.89
CA MET A 68 -39.02 -32.14 25.42
C MET A 68 -40.05 -32.29 24.30
N ASP A 69 -40.13 -31.38 23.34
CA ASP A 69 -41.18 -31.29 22.31
C ASP A 69 -40.83 -31.99 20.98
N SER A 70 -39.74 -32.79 20.90
CA SER A 70 -39.14 -33.25 19.66
C SER A 70 -39.79 -34.46 19.03
N ASN A 71 -40.11 -34.37 17.74
CA ASN A 71 -40.33 -35.47 16.81
C ASN A 71 -39.25 -35.61 15.73
N GLY A 72 -38.18 -34.82 15.78
CA GLY A 72 -37.00 -34.95 14.91
C GLY A 72 -36.18 -36.21 15.19
N THR A 73 -35.23 -36.51 14.35
CA THR A 73 -34.38 -37.70 14.44
C THR A 73 -32.90 -37.32 14.55
N ASN A 74 -32.09 -38.26 15.08
CA ASN A 74 -30.63 -38.10 15.17
C ASN A 74 -30.18 -36.89 16.01
N ASN A 75 -30.94 -36.45 16.99
CA ASN A 75 -30.58 -35.33 17.84
C ASN A 75 -29.87 -35.78 19.13
N THR A 76 -28.85 -35.02 19.53
CA THR A 76 -28.17 -35.22 20.82
C THR A 76 -28.33 -33.97 21.67
N ALA A 77 -29.01 -34.06 22.82
CA ALA A 77 -29.19 -32.99 23.78
C ALA A 77 -28.65 -33.39 25.15
N CYS A 78 -27.65 -32.68 25.67
CA CYS A 78 -27.09 -32.91 26.99
C CYS A 78 -27.05 -31.61 27.79
N GLY A 79 -28.02 -31.43 28.68
CA GLY A 79 -28.18 -30.22 29.51
C GLY A 79 -29.63 -29.86 29.78
N ASN A 80 -29.90 -29.13 30.86
CA ASN A 80 -31.23 -28.65 31.14
C ASN A 80 -31.72 -27.69 30.06
N TYR A 81 -32.90 -27.91 29.49
CA TYR A 81 -33.50 -27.14 28.40
C TYR A 81 -32.65 -27.15 27.10
N ALA A 82 -31.82 -28.16 26.88
CA ALA A 82 -31.14 -28.33 25.59
C ALA A 82 -32.13 -28.82 24.55
N LEU A 83 -32.27 -28.08 23.39
CA LEU A 83 -33.22 -28.41 22.31
C LEU A 83 -34.67 -28.60 22.75
N ASP A 84 -35.11 -27.94 23.82
CA ASP A 84 -36.43 -28.21 24.46
C ASP A 84 -37.62 -27.87 23.55
N ALA A 85 -37.52 -26.84 22.69
CA ALA A 85 -38.56 -26.44 21.74
C ALA A 85 -38.48 -27.14 20.38
N ASN A 86 -37.57 -28.09 20.15
CA ASN A 86 -37.40 -28.72 18.84
C ASN A 86 -38.64 -29.55 18.47
N THR A 87 -39.26 -29.22 17.33
CA THR A 87 -40.43 -29.95 16.85
C THR A 87 -40.10 -31.02 15.83
N THR A 88 -39.41 -30.65 14.76
CA THR A 88 -39.08 -31.54 13.63
C THR A 88 -37.62 -31.49 13.19
N GLY A 89 -36.82 -30.57 13.75
CA GLY A 89 -35.40 -30.46 13.40
C GLY A 89 -34.62 -31.72 13.70
N SER A 90 -33.68 -32.09 12.85
CA SER A 90 -32.93 -33.32 12.90
C SER A 90 -31.44 -33.11 12.85
N SER A 91 -30.65 -34.10 13.28
CA SER A 91 -29.18 -34.08 13.22
C SER A 91 -28.53 -32.96 14.05
N ASN A 92 -29.18 -32.48 15.09
CA ASN A 92 -28.68 -31.43 15.94
C ASN A 92 -27.90 -31.97 17.14
N THR A 93 -26.82 -31.31 17.53
CA THR A 93 -26.06 -31.59 18.74
C THR A 93 -26.09 -30.36 19.66
N ALA A 94 -26.69 -30.49 20.83
CA ALA A 94 -26.79 -29.45 21.85
C ALA A 94 -26.22 -29.92 23.20
N VAL A 95 -25.11 -29.36 23.63
CA VAL A 95 -24.46 -29.70 24.90
C VAL A 95 -24.29 -28.44 25.75
N GLY A 96 -25.04 -28.35 26.81
CA GLY A 96 -25.04 -27.21 27.74
C GLY A 96 -26.44 -26.73 28.10
N ARG A 97 -26.56 -25.96 29.20
CA ARG A 97 -27.84 -25.39 29.61
C ARG A 97 -28.40 -24.46 28.54
N ALA A 98 -29.63 -24.70 28.10
CA ALA A 98 -30.33 -23.92 27.08
C ALA A 98 -29.55 -23.79 25.72
N ALA A 99 -28.75 -24.76 25.39
CA ALA A 99 -28.17 -24.84 24.05
C ALA A 99 -29.28 -25.18 23.02
N LEU A 100 -29.40 -24.38 21.91
CA LEU A 100 -30.46 -24.53 20.90
C LEU A 100 -31.89 -24.54 21.45
N SER A 101 -32.14 -23.86 22.59
CA SER A 101 -33.43 -24.00 23.29
C SER A 101 -34.65 -23.53 22.51
N ALA A 102 -34.52 -22.51 21.62
CA ALA A 102 -35.63 -22.02 20.79
C ALA A 102 -35.73 -22.71 19.42
N SER A 103 -34.86 -23.69 19.12
CA SER A 103 -34.86 -24.35 17.80
C SER A 103 -36.15 -25.14 17.59
N THR A 104 -36.81 -24.90 16.45
CA THR A 104 -38.06 -25.60 16.10
C THR A 104 -37.86 -26.57 14.94
N THR A 105 -37.29 -26.13 13.84
CA THR A 105 -37.14 -26.90 12.60
C THR A 105 -35.72 -26.88 12.03
N ALA A 106 -34.75 -26.28 12.72
CA ALA A 106 -33.37 -26.23 12.24
C ALA A 106 -32.74 -27.62 12.21
N ASP A 107 -31.95 -27.89 11.17
CA ASP A 107 -31.22 -29.14 10.97
C ASP A 107 -29.69 -28.89 11.03
N ASP A 108 -28.95 -29.96 11.32
CA ASP A 108 -27.48 -30.01 11.19
C ASP A 108 -26.75 -28.89 12.00
N CYS A 109 -27.29 -28.52 13.17
CA CYS A 109 -26.68 -27.55 14.05
C CYS A 109 -25.85 -28.20 15.14
N THR A 110 -24.71 -27.58 15.49
CA THR A 110 -23.90 -27.99 16.66
C THR A 110 -23.78 -26.81 17.64
N ALA A 111 -24.29 -26.99 18.85
CA ALA A 111 -24.23 -25.99 19.94
C ALA A 111 -23.60 -26.61 21.21
N VAL A 112 -22.42 -26.14 21.58
CA VAL A 112 -21.69 -26.59 22.76
C VAL A 112 -21.36 -25.41 23.66
N GLY A 113 -22.05 -25.30 24.77
CA GLY A 113 -21.90 -24.20 25.73
C GLY A 113 -23.23 -23.71 26.29
N LYS A 114 -23.19 -22.99 27.41
CA LYS A 114 -24.38 -22.36 27.98
C LYS A 114 -24.97 -21.36 26.97
N SER A 115 -26.25 -21.49 26.65
CA SER A 115 -26.99 -20.60 25.74
C SER A 115 -26.38 -20.47 24.32
N ALA A 116 -25.56 -21.41 23.90
CA ALA A 116 -25.09 -21.44 22.53
C ALA A 116 -26.28 -21.64 21.56
N LEU A 117 -26.45 -20.77 20.54
CA LEU A 117 -27.58 -20.77 19.57
C LEU A 117 -28.96 -20.75 20.24
N SER A 118 -29.09 -20.17 21.45
CA SER A 118 -30.35 -20.30 22.23
C SER A 118 -31.56 -19.64 21.58
N ALA A 119 -31.42 -18.60 20.78
CA ALA A 119 -32.52 -17.95 20.05
C ALA A 119 -32.77 -18.52 18.65
N ASN A 120 -31.96 -19.49 18.19
CA ASN A 120 -32.10 -20.04 16.82
C ASN A 120 -33.44 -20.78 16.69
N THR A 121 -34.23 -20.40 15.70
CA THR A 121 -35.53 -21.05 15.44
C THR A 121 -35.47 -22.00 14.25
N THR A 122 -35.04 -21.51 13.08
CA THR A 122 -35.05 -22.25 11.81
C THR A 122 -33.72 -22.26 11.10
N GLY A 123 -32.71 -21.53 11.56
CA GLY A 123 -31.40 -21.45 10.93
C GLY A 123 -30.62 -22.76 10.99
N SER A 124 -30.33 -23.40 9.87
CA SER A 124 -29.62 -24.67 9.77
C SER A 124 -28.12 -24.50 9.49
N PHE A 125 -27.36 -25.58 9.67
CA PHE A 125 -25.91 -25.65 9.38
C PHE A 125 -25.07 -24.66 10.22
N ASN A 126 -25.48 -24.34 11.43
CA ASN A 126 -24.73 -23.46 12.31
C ASN A 126 -23.90 -24.26 13.33
N VAL A 127 -22.68 -23.81 13.59
CA VAL A 127 -21.78 -24.37 14.60
C VAL A 127 -21.45 -23.29 15.63
N ALA A 128 -21.81 -23.51 16.90
CA ALA A 128 -21.55 -22.61 18.01
C ALA A 128 -20.87 -23.35 19.16
N VAL A 129 -19.64 -23.00 19.51
CA VAL A 129 -18.87 -23.59 20.59
C VAL A 129 -18.38 -22.49 21.54
N GLY A 130 -18.96 -22.42 22.72
CA GLY A 130 -18.66 -21.39 23.73
C GLY A 130 -19.93 -20.86 24.39
N SER A 131 -19.80 -20.29 25.61
CA SER A 131 -20.95 -19.63 26.26
C SER A 131 -21.43 -18.46 25.41
N ASP A 132 -22.76 -18.41 25.19
CA ASP A 132 -23.45 -17.37 24.43
C ASP A 132 -22.93 -17.18 22.96
N ALA A 133 -22.26 -18.19 22.37
CA ALA A 133 -21.88 -18.19 20.96
C ALA A 133 -23.14 -18.25 20.07
N LEU A 134 -23.26 -17.35 19.06
CA LEU A 134 -24.44 -17.20 18.17
C LEU A 134 -25.76 -17.10 18.92
N ARG A 135 -25.76 -16.57 20.17
CA ARG A 135 -26.94 -16.58 21.03
C ARG A 135 -28.20 -16.01 20.38
N ASP A 136 -28.09 -14.85 19.70
CA ASP A 136 -29.22 -14.10 19.17
C ASP A 136 -29.50 -14.44 17.68
N ASN A 137 -28.81 -15.42 17.11
CA ASN A 137 -29.14 -15.93 15.77
C ASN A 137 -30.53 -16.53 15.75
N THR A 138 -31.39 -16.11 14.84
CA THR A 138 -32.77 -16.62 14.76
C THR A 138 -32.99 -17.53 13.54
N THR A 139 -32.60 -17.08 12.37
CA THR A 139 -32.90 -17.74 11.07
C THR A 139 -31.70 -17.87 10.15
N ALA A 140 -30.58 -17.21 10.46
CA ALA A 140 -29.41 -17.24 9.58
C ALA A 140 -28.73 -18.61 9.60
N THR A 141 -28.11 -18.96 8.48
CA THR A 141 -27.54 -20.29 8.20
C THR A 141 -26.02 -20.21 7.95
N ASN A 142 -25.38 -21.37 8.03
CA ASN A 142 -23.96 -21.54 7.66
C ASN A 142 -22.99 -20.67 8.47
N ASN A 143 -23.26 -20.42 9.73
CA ASN A 143 -22.38 -19.66 10.61
C ASN A 143 -21.51 -20.58 11.46
N LEU A 144 -20.24 -20.21 11.65
CA LEU A 144 -19.29 -20.85 12.55
C LEU A 144 -18.88 -19.85 13.65
N ALA A 145 -19.18 -20.14 14.91
CA ALA A 145 -18.75 -19.34 16.05
C ALA A 145 -18.06 -20.19 17.11
N ILE A 146 -16.81 -19.89 17.43
CA ILE A 146 -16.02 -20.58 18.45
C ILE A 146 -15.41 -19.56 19.41
N GLY A 147 -15.85 -19.55 20.66
CA GLY A 147 -15.38 -18.64 21.70
C GLY A 147 -16.53 -18.07 22.52
N VAL A 148 -16.23 -17.54 23.71
CA VAL A 148 -17.22 -16.85 24.54
C VAL A 148 -17.71 -15.59 23.86
N ASN A 149 -19.03 -15.42 23.70
CA ASN A 149 -19.69 -14.33 22.98
C ASN A 149 -19.26 -14.21 21.51
N ALA A 150 -18.74 -15.24 20.87
CA ALA A 150 -18.45 -15.22 19.45
C ALA A 150 -19.76 -15.08 18.66
N ALA A 151 -19.85 -14.10 17.76
CA ALA A 151 -21.02 -13.75 16.96
C ALA A 151 -22.30 -13.62 17.81
N LEU A 152 -22.20 -13.07 19.02
CA LEU A 152 -23.27 -13.05 20.04
C LEU A 152 -24.60 -12.54 19.50
N THR A 153 -24.61 -11.44 18.76
CA THR A 153 -25.80 -10.77 18.22
C THR A 153 -25.90 -10.88 16.69
N SER A 154 -25.17 -11.80 16.09
CA SER A 154 -25.14 -11.98 14.63
C SER A 154 -26.43 -12.60 14.12
N THR A 155 -27.06 -11.92 13.17
CA THR A 155 -28.22 -12.40 12.41
C THR A 155 -27.95 -12.54 10.92
N GLY A 156 -26.71 -12.27 10.48
CA GLY A 156 -26.23 -12.51 9.11
C GLY A 156 -25.80 -13.96 8.89
N ALA A 157 -25.76 -14.38 7.63
CA ALA A 157 -25.40 -15.73 7.21
C ALA A 157 -23.94 -15.83 6.70
N ASN A 158 -23.43 -17.06 6.66
CA ASN A 158 -22.10 -17.38 6.12
C ASN A 158 -20.95 -16.66 6.86
N ASN A 159 -21.07 -16.44 8.14
CA ASN A 159 -20.04 -15.76 8.94
C ASN A 159 -19.15 -16.77 9.69
N ILE A 160 -17.87 -16.46 9.81
CA ILE A 160 -16.90 -17.21 10.62
C ILE A 160 -16.41 -16.29 11.74
N ALA A 161 -16.61 -16.70 13.00
CA ALA A 161 -16.17 -15.99 14.20
C ALA A 161 -15.40 -16.95 15.13
N VAL A 162 -14.07 -16.81 15.19
CA VAL A 162 -13.23 -17.66 16.04
C VAL A 162 -12.41 -16.80 17.00
N GLY A 163 -12.75 -16.86 18.27
CA GLY A 163 -12.14 -16.06 19.34
C GLY A 163 -13.20 -15.44 20.26
N ASN A 164 -12.80 -15.02 21.46
CA ASN A 164 -13.72 -14.37 22.37
C ASN A 164 -14.10 -12.96 21.86
N ASN A 165 -15.39 -12.60 21.97
CA ASN A 165 -15.96 -11.32 21.55
C ASN A 165 -15.74 -10.97 20.06
N THR A 166 -15.48 -11.94 19.20
CA THR A 166 -15.42 -11.74 17.75
C THR A 166 -16.81 -11.47 17.17
N LEU A 167 -16.91 -10.59 16.15
CA LEU A 167 -18.15 -10.30 15.43
C LEU A 167 -19.34 -10.08 16.36
N ARG A 168 -19.15 -9.27 17.43
CA ARG A 168 -20.10 -9.15 18.54
C ARG A 168 -21.06 -7.96 18.42
N GLY A 169 -20.91 -7.09 17.42
CA GLY A 169 -21.63 -5.82 17.28
C GLY A 169 -23.13 -5.90 17.57
N THR A 170 -23.73 -4.79 17.94
CA THR A 170 -25.18 -4.72 18.19
C THR A 170 -25.96 -4.85 16.89
N SER A 171 -26.72 -5.93 16.71
CA SER A 171 -27.48 -6.23 15.47
C SER A 171 -26.57 -6.45 14.25
N CYS A 172 -25.62 -7.37 14.35
CA CYS A 172 -24.73 -7.72 13.26
C CYS A 172 -25.47 -8.49 12.16
N ASN A 173 -25.96 -7.77 11.14
CA ASN A 173 -26.73 -8.33 10.01
C ASN A 173 -25.87 -8.57 8.77
N GLY A 174 -24.58 -8.29 8.82
CA GLY A 174 -23.66 -8.47 7.67
C GLY A 174 -23.36 -9.92 7.38
N ASP A 175 -23.35 -10.27 6.11
CA ASP A 175 -23.06 -11.61 5.62
C ASP A 175 -21.60 -11.78 5.16
N ASN A 176 -21.16 -13.04 5.11
CA ASN A 176 -19.87 -13.41 4.51
C ASN A 176 -18.65 -12.75 5.19
N ASN A 177 -18.70 -12.53 6.49
CA ASN A 177 -17.58 -12.00 7.24
C ASN A 177 -16.74 -13.13 7.87
N THR A 178 -15.42 -12.96 7.88
CA THR A 178 -14.49 -13.85 8.58
C THR A 178 -13.75 -13.07 9.66
N ALA A 179 -13.94 -13.44 10.92
CA ALA A 179 -13.31 -12.83 12.08
C ALA A 179 -12.55 -13.90 12.90
N VAL A 180 -11.24 -13.76 13.01
CA VAL A 180 -10.40 -14.70 13.78
C VAL A 180 -9.47 -13.91 14.71
N GLY A 181 -9.63 -14.07 16.01
CA GLY A 181 -8.84 -13.38 17.03
C GLY A 181 -9.72 -12.74 18.11
N TYR A 182 -9.12 -12.31 19.21
CA TYR A 182 -9.84 -11.61 20.27
C TYR A 182 -10.40 -10.28 19.74
N ALA A 183 -11.71 -10.06 19.87
CA ALA A 183 -12.41 -8.84 19.46
C ALA A 183 -12.23 -8.44 17.97
N ALA A 184 -11.90 -9.37 17.09
CA ALA A 184 -11.89 -9.08 15.65
C ALA A 184 -13.32 -8.77 15.15
N LEU A 185 -13.50 -7.71 14.33
CA LEU A 185 -14.82 -7.22 13.85
C LEU A 185 -15.84 -7.00 14.98
N ASN A 186 -15.39 -6.59 16.16
CA ASN A 186 -16.24 -6.54 17.36
C ASN A 186 -17.44 -5.59 17.22
N ALA A 187 -17.32 -4.45 16.53
CA ALA A 187 -18.37 -3.45 16.37
C ALA A 187 -19.22 -3.61 15.09
N SER A 188 -19.03 -4.67 14.30
CA SER A 188 -19.70 -4.84 13.01
C SER A 188 -21.22 -4.83 13.14
N THR A 189 -21.90 -4.08 12.26
CA THR A 189 -23.37 -4.02 12.21
C THR A 189 -23.91 -4.53 10.88
N THR A 190 -23.69 -3.82 9.79
CA THR A 190 -24.19 -4.18 8.44
C THR A 190 -23.07 -4.42 7.42
N GLY A 191 -21.80 -4.28 7.82
CA GLY A 191 -20.66 -4.55 6.95
C GLY A 191 -20.61 -5.99 6.45
N THR A 192 -20.36 -6.19 5.16
CA THR A 192 -20.33 -7.50 4.52
C THR A 192 -18.98 -7.79 3.87
N GLN A 193 -18.66 -9.08 3.69
CA GLN A 193 -17.47 -9.51 2.95
C GLN A 193 -16.17 -8.94 3.52
N ASN A 194 -16.08 -8.84 4.85
CA ASN A 194 -14.87 -8.42 5.53
C ASN A 194 -14.10 -9.64 6.06
N THR A 195 -12.78 -9.59 5.97
CA THR A 195 -11.88 -10.58 6.57
C THR A 195 -11.00 -9.88 7.60
N ALA A 196 -11.08 -10.28 8.86
CA ALA A 196 -10.27 -9.75 9.96
C ALA A 196 -9.60 -10.89 10.73
N VAL A 197 -8.29 -10.96 10.68
CA VAL A 197 -7.48 -11.98 11.34
C VAL A 197 -6.42 -11.33 12.21
N GLY A 198 -6.60 -11.39 13.52
CA GLY A 198 -5.73 -10.76 14.51
C GLY A 198 -6.53 -10.22 15.70
N SER A 199 -5.88 -10.01 16.83
CA SER A 199 -6.50 -9.35 17.97
C SER A 199 -6.82 -7.91 17.63
N TYR A 200 -8.06 -7.46 17.87
CA TYR A 200 -8.56 -6.13 17.52
C TYR A 200 -8.45 -5.77 16.03
N ALA A 201 -8.36 -6.75 15.13
CA ALA A 201 -8.41 -6.48 13.69
C ALA A 201 -9.80 -5.96 13.30
N ALA A 202 -9.87 -4.77 12.69
CA ALA A 202 -11.09 -4.08 12.27
C ALA A 202 -12.16 -4.01 13.38
N ASP A 203 -11.74 -3.80 14.62
CA ASP A 203 -12.64 -3.95 15.79
C ASP A 203 -13.71 -2.86 15.89
N LEU A 204 -13.48 -1.66 15.35
CA LEU A 204 -14.47 -0.57 15.28
C LEU A 204 -15.25 -0.52 13.95
N LEU A 205 -15.04 -1.47 13.04
CA LEU A 205 -15.73 -1.48 11.75
C LEU A 205 -17.23 -1.71 11.93
N THR A 206 -18.06 -0.74 11.50
CA THR A 206 -19.52 -0.82 11.62
C THR A 206 -20.21 -1.21 10.31
N THR A 207 -20.12 -0.38 9.28
CA THR A 207 -20.84 -0.54 8.02
C THR A 207 -19.93 -0.75 6.81
N GLY A 208 -18.61 -0.56 6.95
CA GLY A 208 -17.64 -0.77 5.87
C GLY A 208 -17.65 -2.21 5.37
N SER A 209 -17.46 -2.40 4.08
CA SER A 209 -17.51 -3.70 3.41
C SER A 209 -16.27 -3.93 2.54
N TYR A 210 -16.01 -5.21 2.21
CA TYR A 210 -14.88 -5.60 1.34
C TYR A 210 -13.50 -5.23 1.91
N ASN A 211 -13.34 -5.23 3.24
CA ASN A 211 -12.06 -4.96 3.87
C ASN A 211 -11.32 -6.26 4.22
N SER A 212 -9.99 -6.23 4.09
CA SER A 212 -9.09 -7.33 4.47
C SER A 212 -8.09 -6.84 5.51
N ALA A 213 -8.19 -7.29 6.75
CA ALA A 213 -7.34 -6.89 7.87
C ALA A 213 -6.60 -8.11 8.45
N PHE A 214 -5.28 -8.15 8.32
CA PHE A 214 -4.42 -9.22 8.83
C PHE A 214 -3.35 -8.66 9.76
N GLY A 215 -3.47 -8.85 11.05
CA GLY A 215 -2.52 -8.39 12.07
C GLY A 215 -3.21 -7.81 13.29
N VAL A 216 -2.47 -7.65 14.37
CA VAL A 216 -2.98 -6.98 15.58
C VAL A 216 -3.24 -5.51 15.27
N ASN A 217 -4.43 -5.01 15.62
CA ASN A 217 -4.89 -3.64 15.32
C ASN A 217 -4.85 -3.24 13.83
N ALA A 218 -4.78 -4.19 12.91
CA ALA A 218 -4.90 -3.87 11.49
C ALA A 218 -6.31 -3.31 11.22
N LEU A 219 -6.40 -2.12 10.62
CA LEU A 219 -7.66 -1.42 10.34
C LEU A 219 -8.52 -1.17 11.60
N GLY A 220 -7.88 -1.00 12.78
CA GLY A 220 -8.57 -0.97 14.09
C GLY A 220 -9.67 0.09 14.18
N ASP A 221 -9.38 1.33 13.87
CA ASP A 221 -10.30 2.46 14.02
C ASP A 221 -11.27 2.66 12.83
N ASN A 222 -11.22 1.79 11.81
CA ASN A 222 -12.09 1.94 10.64
C ASN A 222 -13.56 1.73 11.00
N THR A 223 -14.38 2.71 10.68
CA THR A 223 -15.83 2.64 10.96
C THR A 223 -16.66 2.34 9.71
N THR A 224 -16.48 3.10 8.64
CA THR A 224 -17.30 3.03 7.43
C THR A 224 -16.50 2.83 6.13
N GLY A 225 -15.17 2.95 6.19
CA GLY A 225 -14.30 2.78 5.01
C GLY A 225 -14.41 1.37 4.42
N SER A 226 -14.42 1.29 3.10
CA SER A 226 -14.58 0.05 2.35
C SER A 226 -13.42 -0.19 1.37
N TYR A 227 -13.25 -1.45 0.92
CA TYR A 227 -12.22 -1.81 -0.05
C TYR A 227 -10.79 -1.54 0.43
N ASN A 228 -10.53 -1.64 1.74
CA ASN A 228 -9.19 -1.47 2.30
C ASN A 228 -8.50 -2.83 2.52
N THR A 229 -7.21 -2.89 2.24
CA THR A 229 -6.35 -4.02 2.56
C THR A 229 -5.29 -3.58 3.56
N ALA A 230 -5.29 -4.15 4.75
CA ALA A 230 -4.33 -3.90 5.80
C ALA A 230 -3.65 -5.22 6.21
N CYS A 231 -2.36 -5.37 5.96
CA CYS A 231 -1.60 -6.56 6.31
C CYS A 231 -0.33 -6.18 7.10
N GLY A 232 -0.38 -6.34 8.40
CA GLY A 232 0.70 -5.99 9.33
C GLY A 232 0.15 -5.49 10.66
N ASN A 233 0.98 -5.49 11.70
CA ASN A 233 0.61 -4.91 12.98
C ASN A 233 0.38 -3.40 12.80
N ALA A 234 -0.78 -2.89 13.23
CA ALA A 234 -1.22 -1.50 13.12
C ALA A 234 -1.18 -0.92 11.68
N ALA A 235 -1.24 -1.75 10.64
CA ALA A 235 -1.43 -1.27 9.27
C ALA A 235 -2.83 -0.61 9.14
N LEU A 236 -2.91 0.61 8.58
CA LEU A 236 -4.16 1.40 8.48
C LEU A 236 -4.92 1.54 9.81
N ASN A 237 -4.22 1.56 10.93
CA ASN A 237 -4.89 1.48 12.24
C ASN A 237 -5.88 2.62 12.47
N ARG A 238 -5.51 3.88 12.17
CA ARG A 238 -6.33 5.07 12.41
C ARG A 238 -7.25 5.46 11.24
N ASN A 239 -7.37 4.61 10.24
CA ASN A 239 -8.31 4.85 9.14
C ASN A 239 -9.74 4.86 9.68
N THR A 240 -10.47 5.95 9.54
CA THR A 240 -11.85 6.03 10.04
C THR A 240 -12.89 5.79 8.94
N THR A 241 -12.81 6.52 7.86
CA THR A 241 -13.83 6.52 6.79
C THR A 241 -13.26 6.34 5.39
N ALA A 242 -11.94 6.40 5.24
CA ALA A 242 -11.31 6.35 3.93
C ALA A 242 -11.37 4.95 3.30
N SER A 243 -11.44 4.92 1.98
CA SER A 243 -11.63 3.70 1.19
C SER A 243 -10.55 3.51 0.12
N ASN A 244 -10.45 2.28 -0.38
CA ASN A 244 -9.53 1.93 -1.46
C ASN A 244 -8.05 2.09 -1.12
N ASN A 245 -7.66 1.87 0.14
CA ASN A 245 -6.26 1.91 0.55
C ASN A 245 -5.67 0.50 0.66
N THR A 246 -4.39 0.37 0.32
CA THR A 246 -3.60 -0.85 0.51
C THR A 246 -2.41 -0.55 1.40
N ALA A 247 -2.33 -1.19 2.56
CA ALA A 247 -1.22 -1.06 3.51
C ALA A 247 -0.65 -2.44 3.85
N VAL A 248 0.60 -2.68 3.52
CA VAL A 248 1.30 -3.93 3.80
C VAL A 248 2.62 -3.65 4.51
N GLY A 249 2.70 -3.98 5.80
CA GLY A 249 3.87 -3.75 6.63
C GLY A 249 3.51 -3.23 8.02
N TYR A 250 4.45 -3.30 8.95
CA TYR A 250 4.32 -2.73 10.29
C TYR A 250 4.16 -1.21 10.20
N LEU A 251 3.09 -0.64 10.78
CA LEU A 251 2.74 0.79 10.77
C LEU A 251 2.63 1.40 9.35
N ALA A 252 2.37 0.59 8.33
CA ALA A 252 2.11 1.13 7.00
C ALA A 252 0.77 1.89 6.99
N LEU A 253 0.78 3.16 6.55
CA LEU A 253 -0.39 4.04 6.48
C LEU A 253 -1.13 4.18 7.82
N GLU A 254 -0.40 4.15 8.96
CA GLU A 254 -0.98 4.07 10.31
C GLU A 254 -1.90 5.25 10.64
N GLU A 255 -1.44 6.48 10.41
CA GLU A 255 -2.14 7.72 10.81
C GLU A 255 -3.23 8.17 9.82
N ASN A 256 -3.50 7.40 8.78
CA ASN A 256 -4.46 7.78 7.75
C ASN A 256 -5.87 7.87 8.33
N THR A 257 -6.44 9.05 8.36
CA THR A 257 -7.82 9.27 8.82
C THR A 257 -8.82 9.39 7.67
N GLY A 258 -8.47 10.14 6.63
CA GLY A 258 -9.36 10.46 5.51
C GLY A 258 -8.78 10.27 4.11
N GLY A 259 -7.48 9.97 3.97
CA GLY A 259 -6.84 9.77 2.67
C GLY A 259 -7.28 8.49 1.98
N ALA A 260 -7.68 8.56 0.73
CA ALA A 260 -8.15 7.43 -0.06
C ALA A 260 -7.23 7.09 -1.24
N GLN A 261 -7.35 5.86 -1.75
CA GLN A 261 -6.62 5.42 -2.95
C GLN A 261 -5.09 5.48 -2.80
N ASN A 262 -4.58 5.18 -1.60
CA ASN A 262 -3.15 5.11 -1.33
C ASN A 262 -2.66 3.66 -1.31
N VAL A 263 -1.43 3.45 -1.74
CA VAL A 263 -0.71 2.18 -1.68
C VAL A 263 0.56 2.36 -0.83
N ALA A 264 0.66 1.67 0.28
CA ALA A 264 1.80 1.68 1.18
C ALA A 264 2.31 0.25 1.41
N VAL A 265 3.49 -0.08 0.91
CA VAL A 265 4.10 -1.41 1.05
C VAL A 265 5.51 -1.27 1.64
N GLY A 266 5.66 -1.68 2.87
CA GLY A 266 6.92 -1.57 3.62
C GLY A 266 6.69 -1.10 5.06
N MET A 267 7.64 -1.35 5.95
CA MET A 267 7.60 -0.86 7.32
C MET A 267 7.58 0.67 7.32
N ARG A 268 6.56 1.29 7.94
CA ARG A 268 6.33 2.74 8.03
C ARG A 268 6.21 3.45 6.66
N ALA A 269 5.88 2.74 5.59
CA ALA A 269 5.54 3.38 4.33
C ALA A 269 4.28 4.25 4.51
N LEU A 270 4.36 5.53 4.14
CA LEU A 270 3.26 6.51 4.24
C LEU A 270 2.66 6.62 5.66
N GLN A 271 3.49 6.43 6.72
CA GLN A 271 2.99 6.29 8.08
C GLN A 271 2.16 7.49 8.55
N GLU A 272 2.65 8.72 8.35
CA GLU A 272 2.03 9.95 8.87
C GLU A 272 0.96 10.56 7.95
N ASN A 273 0.60 9.88 6.86
CA ASN A 273 -0.46 10.36 5.98
C ASN A 273 -1.78 10.55 6.73
N THR A 274 -2.36 11.73 6.65
CA THR A 274 -3.65 12.00 7.30
C THR A 274 -4.81 12.06 6.32
N THR A 275 -4.72 12.90 5.31
CA THR A 275 -5.82 13.16 4.36
C THR A 275 -5.43 13.10 2.88
N ALA A 276 -4.15 12.91 2.59
CA ALA A 276 -3.66 12.89 1.22
C ALA A 276 -4.11 11.63 0.46
N ASN A 277 -4.37 11.80 -0.83
CA ASN A 277 -4.88 10.76 -1.71
C ASN A 277 -3.91 10.42 -2.84
N TYR A 278 -4.09 9.27 -3.47
CA TYR A 278 -3.39 8.88 -4.70
C TYR A 278 -1.86 8.79 -4.54
N ASN A 279 -1.37 8.41 -3.36
CA ASN A 279 0.04 8.20 -3.14
C ASN A 279 0.41 6.71 -3.28
N THR A 280 1.57 6.44 -3.86
CA THR A 280 2.17 5.10 -3.93
C THR A 280 3.52 5.13 -3.23
N ALA A 281 3.65 4.40 -2.13
CA ALA A 281 4.87 4.27 -1.34
C ALA A 281 5.27 2.80 -1.23
N VAL A 282 6.42 2.43 -1.79
CA VAL A 282 6.94 1.06 -1.74
C VAL A 282 8.39 1.09 -1.25
N GLY A 283 8.61 0.62 -0.03
CA GLY A 283 9.92 0.58 0.61
C GLY A 283 9.87 0.96 2.08
N TYR A 284 10.95 0.66 2.80
CA TYR A 284 11.13 1.09 4.19
C TYR A 284 11.07 2.62 4.28
N LYS A 285 10.12 3.17 5.05
CA LYS A 285 9.94 4.62 5.27
C LYS A 285 9.75 5.45 3.98
N ALA A 286 9.29 4.85 2.90
CA ALA A 286 8.92 5.61 1.71
C ALA A 286 7.73 6.53 2.03
N LEU A 287 7.84 7.85 1.76
CA LEU A 287 6.84 8.87 2.10
C LEU A 287 6.43 8.88 3.59
N GLU A 288 7.34 8.54 4.54
CA GLU A 288 6.98 8.39 5.95
C GLU A 288 6.27 9.63 6.50
N ASP A 289 6.84 10.83 6.32
CA ASP A 289 6.38 12.08 6.93
C ASP A 289 5.31 12.83 6.10
N ASN A 290 4.82 12.24 5.00
CA ASN A 290 3.83 12.89 4.14
C ASN A 290 2.46 12.95 4.80
N GLN A 291 1.98 14.13 5.14
CA GLN A 291 0.68 14.33 5.79
C GLN A 291 -0.43 14.70 4.80
N THR A 292 -0.15 15.65 3.90
CA THR A 292 -1.15 16.28 3.04
C THR A 292 -0.80 16.23 1.54
N GLY A 293 0.44 15.91 1.17
CA GLY A 293 0.89 15.84 -0.23
C GLY A 293 0.24 14.68 -1.00
N ALA A 294 -0.39 14.96 -2.13
CA ALA A 294 -1.10 14.00 -2.96
C ALA A 294 -0.39 13.71 -4.30
N TYR A 295 -0.76 12.61 -4.95
CA TYR A 295 -0.23 12.22 -6.26
C TYR A 295 1.28 11.99 -6.28
N ASN A 296 1.85 11.45 -5.21
CA ASN A 296 3.26 11.12 -5.13
C ASN A 296 3.51 9.64 -5.40
N THR A 297 4.63 9.33 -6.04
CA THR A 297 5.14 7.98 -6.22
C THR A 297 6.53 7.86 -5.62
N ALA A 298 6.69 7.05 -4.58
CA ALA A 298 7.96 6.77 -3.91
C ALA A 298 8.25 5.28 -3.93
N ILE A 299 9.30 4.86 -4.62
CA ILE A 299 9.72 3.46 -4.72
C ILE A 299 11.19 3.35 -4.32
N GLY A 300 11.44 2.82 -3.15
CA GLY A 300 12.79 2.69 -2.58
C GLY A 300 12.79 2.97 -1.08
N SER A 301 13.82 2.48 -0.39
CA SER A 301 14.01 2.81 1.03
C SER A 301 14.23 4.32 1.17
N GLN A 302 13.43 4.98 2.01
CA GLN A 302 13.49 6.41 2.32
C GLN A 302 13.28 7.35 1.11
N ALA A 303 12.71 6.86 0.00
CA ALA A 303 12.31 7.72 -1.11
C ALA A 303 11.21 8.71 -0.65
N LEU A 304 11.38 10.02 -0.93
CA LEU A 304 10.47 11.10 -0.49
C LEU A 304 10.18 11.09 1.01
N LEU A 305 11.13 10.75 1.87
CA LEU A 305 10.89 10.56 3.31
C LEU A 305 10.24 11.78 3.95
N ALA A 306 10.82 12.97 3.79
CA ALA A 306 10.38 14.21 4.46
C ALA A 306 9.33 15.02 3.65
N ASN A 307 8.70 14.40 2.65
CA ASN A 307 7.83 15.10 1.70
C ASN A 307 6.45 15.43 2.29
N ASP A 308 6.00 16.67 2.14
CA ASP A 308 4.59 17.05 2.32
C ASP A 308 4.02 17.82 1.11
N ALA A 309 4.65 17.64 -0.04
CA ALA A 309 4.29 18.28 -1.31
C ALA A 309 3.65 17.28 -2.29
N SER A 310 3.05 17.78 -3.35
CA SER A 310 2.30 16.97 -4.31
C SER A 310 3.02 16.80 -5.65
N ASN A 311 2.61 15.76 -6.40
CA ASN A 311 3.03 15.51 -7.77
C ASN A 311 4.54 15.21 -7.92
N ASN A 312 5.14 14.52 -6.96
CA ASN A 312 6.54 14.11 -7.02
C ASN A 312 6.67 12.62 -7.34
N THR A 313 7.69 12.26 -8.11
CA THR A 313 8.06 10.88 -8.40
C THR A 313 9.49 10.62 -7.96
N ALA A 314 9.71 9.66 -7.08
CA ALA A 314 11.03 9.26 -6.60
C ALA A 314 11.20 7.74 -6.70
N VAL A 315 12.23 7.29 -7.39
CA VAL A 315 12.56 5.87 -7.54
C VAL A 315 14.05 5.67 -7.23
N GLY A 316 14.34 5.04 -6.11
CA GLY A 316 15.71 4.78 -5.65
C GLY A 316 15.86 5.00 -4.15
N TYR A 317 16.95 4.48 -3.59
CA TYR A 317 17.33 4.75 -2.20
C TYR A 317 17.61 6.25 -2.03
N ASN A 318 17.03 6.89 -0.99
CA ASN A 318 17.16 8.32 -0.68
C ASN A 318 16.83 9.28 -1.85
N SER A 319 16.10 8.85 -2.88
CA SER A 319 15.67 9.77 -3.93
C SER A 319 14.65 10.80 -3.38
N LEU A 320 14.89 12.10 -3.63
CA LEU A 320 14.09 13.22 -3.06
C LEU A 320 13.92 13.15 -1.53
N TYR A 321 14.91 12.66 -0.81
CA TYR A 321 14.85 12.38 0.62
C TYR A 321 14.40 13.58 1.46
N SER A 322 14.99 14.77 1.22
CA SER A 322 14.77 16.00 2.01
C SER A 322 13.67 16.92 1.47
N ASN A 323 12.93 16.50 0.45
CA ASN A 323 11.92 17.36 -0.18
C ASN A 323 10.80 17.70 0.80
N THR A 324 10.60 18.98 1.08
CA THR A 324 9.52 19.41 1.97
C THR A 324 8.32 20.00 1.21
N THR A 325 8.57 21.03 0.38
CA THR A 325 7.52 21.75 -0.34
C THR A 325 7.69 21.79 -1.86
N GLY A 326 8.79 21.22 -2.40
CA GLY A 326 9.05 21.17 -3.83
C GLY A 326 8.04 20.29 -4.56
N ILE A 327 7.44 20.78 -5.63
CA ILE A 327 6.40 20.09 -6.40
C ILE A 327 6.89 19.71 -7.80
N ARG A 328 6.25 18.70 -8.42
CA ARG A 328 6.50 18.25 -9.80
C ARG A 328 7.95 17.84 -10.06
N ASN A 329 8.61 17.27 -9.09
CA ASN A 329 9.95 16.72 -9.26
C ASN A 329 9.89 15.26 -9.69
N THR A 330 10.80 14.86 -10.57
CA THR A 330 11.04 13.46 -10.95
C THR A 330 12.48 13.10 -10.63
N ALA A 331 12.70 12.18 -9.71
CA ALA A 331 14.00 11.69 -9.30
C ALA A 331 14.07 10.17 -9.48
N ILE A 332 14.92 9.69 -10.36
CA ILE A 332 15.11 8.26 -10.64
C ILE A 332 16.59 7.92 -10.53
N GLY A 333 16.95 7.23 -9.48
CA GLY A 333 18.32 6.86 -9.15
C GLY A 333 18.60 6.96 -7.66
N VAL A 334 19.64 6.27 -7.21
CA VAL A 334 20.11 6.37 -5.82
C VAL A 334 20.60 7.79 -5.55
N GLU A 335 20.11 8.41 -4.48
CA GLU A 335 20.47 9.78 -4.02
C GLU A 335 20.23 10.88 -5.09
N SER A 336 19.34 10.63 -6.06
CA SER A 336 18.92 11.67 -6.99
C SER A 336 18.02 12.72 -6.31
N LEU A 337 18.33 14.03 -6.48
CA LEU A 337 17.67 15.15 -5.79
C LEU A 337 17.61 14.98 -4.26
N GLU A 338 18.60 14.34 -3.65
CA GLU A 338 18.55 13.96 -2.24
C GLU A 338 18.30 15.13 -1.29
N THR A 339 18.99 16.27 -1.52
CA THR A 339 18.92 17.44 -0.62
C THR A 339 17.88 18.47 -1.02
N ASN A 340 17.10 18.22 -2.08
CA ASN A 340 16.07 19.18 -2.51
C ASN A 340 15.08 19.47 -1.38
N SER A 341 14.88 20.74 -1.07
CA SER A 341 13.92 21.15 -0.05
C SER A 341 12.67 21.80 -0.63
N THR A 342 12.85 22.80 -1.48
CA THR A 342 11.74 23.61 -2.01
C THR A 342 11.73 23.70 -3.55
N GLY A 343 12.83 23.32 -4.22
CA GLY A 343 12.94 23.37 -5.67
C GLY A 343 11.86 22.52 -6.35
N GLY A 344 11.25 23.06 -7.40
CA GLY A 344 10.18 22.42 -8.14
C GLY A 344 10.47 22.22 -9.63
N SER A 345 9.70 21.33 -10.25
CA SER A 345 9.78 21.05 -11.70
C SER A 345 11.16 20.55 -12.16
N ASN A 346 11.88 19.84 -11.32
CA ASN A 346 13.18 19.25 -11.65
C ASN A 346 13.02 17.80 -12.14
N THR A 347 13.86 17.42 -13.10
CA THR A 347 13.98 16.04 -13.56
C THR A 347 15.43 15.57 -13.36
N ALA A 348 15.63 14.57 -12.51
CA ALA A 348 16.91 13.96 -12.20
C ALA A 348 16.87 12.46 -12.49
N VAL A 349 17.66 11.97 -13.42
CA VAL A 349 17.74 10.56 -13.79
C VAL A 349 19.20 10.11 -13.79
N GLY A 350 19.58 9.32 -12.80
CA GLY A 350 20.95 8.82 -12.63
C GLY A 350 21.38 8.80 -11.17
N TYR A 351 22.47 8.10 -10.88
CA TYR A 351 23.10 8.10 -9.57
C TYR A 351 23.55 9.53 -9.24
N LYS A 352 23.09 10.08 -8.11
CA LYS A 352 23.43 11.44 -7.64
C LYS A 352 23.18 12.58 -8.63
N ALA A 353 22.26 12.40 -9.58
CA ALA A 353 21.83 13.49 -10.44
C ALA A 353 21.11 14.55 -9.59
N LEU A 354 21.55 15.84 -9.70
CA LEU A 354 21.04 16.96 -8.89
C LEU A 354 21.11 16.73 -7.36
N GLU A 355 22.06 15.94 -6.86
CA GLU A 355 22.16 15.55 -5.44
C GLU A 355 22.09 16.76 -4.50
N ALA A 356 22.90 17.81 -4.77
CA ALA A 356 23.05 18.98 -3.89
C ALA A 356 21.98 20.08 -4.11
N SER A 357 21.01 19.89 -5.01
CA SER A 357 19.98 20.89 -5.28
C SER A 357 19.11 21.14 -4.05
N THR A 358 19.01 22.40 -3.64
CA THR A 358 18.17 22.78 -2.50
C THR A 358 16.91 23.52 -2.88
N THR A 359 17.05 24.56 -3.72
CA THR A 359 15.96 25.48 -4.10
C THR A 359 15.90 25.73 -5.61
N GLY A 360 16.80 25.13 -6.40
CA GLY A 360 16.82 25.32 -7.87
C GLY A 360 15.59 24.73 -8.54
N ASP A 361 15.00 25.49 -9.47
CA ASP A 361 13.82 25.10 -10.22
C ASP A 361 14.14 24.77 -11.68
N ASN A 362 13.26 23.98 -12.32
CA ASN A 362 13.24 23.75 -13.77
C ASN A 362 14.54 23.13 -14.33
N ASN A 363 15.27 22.35 -13.55
CA ASN A 363 16.49 21.71 -14.02
C ASN A 363 16.20 20.31 -14.57
N THR A 364 16.88 19.94 -15.66
CA THR A 364 16.89 18.59 -16.20
C THR A 364 18.30 18.03 -16.13
N ALA A 365 18.50 16.95 -15.37
CA ALA A 365 19.77 16.26 -15.23
C ALA A 365 19.60 14.76 -15.56
N VAL A 366 20.31 14.28 -16.56
CA VAL A 366 20.28 12.88 -16.98
C VAL A 366 21.70 12.35 -17.11
N GLY A 367 22.09 11.47 -16.20
CA GLY A 367 23.44 10.89 -16.15
C GLY A 367 23.96 10.79 -14.73
N ASP A 368 25.01 10.00 -14.55
CA ASP A 368 25.74 9.86 -13.29
C ASP A 368 26.40 11.19 -12.93
N TRP A 369 26.12 11.71 -11.71
CA TRP A 369 26.59 13.04 -11.23
C TRP A 369 26.25 14.22 -12.15
N SER A 370 25.27 14.09 -13.05
CA SER A 370 24.81 15.22 -13.87
C SER A 370 24.23 16.32 -12.98
N LEU A 371 24.75 17.55 -13.09
CA LEU A 371 24.36 18.68 -12.21
C LEU A 371 24.52 18.40 -10.71
N GLY A 372 25.44 17.52 -10.32
CA GLY A 372 25.54 16.97 -8.97
C GLY A 372 25.69 18.02 -7.86
N SER A 373 26.47 19.08 -8.07
CA SER A 373 26.75 20.14 -7.09
C SER A 373 25.79 21.33 -7.15
N ASN A 374 24.80 21.33 -8.04
CA ASN A 374 23.89 22.47 -8.21
C ASN A 374 23.08 22.74 -6.94
N THR A 375 23.20 23.92 -6.37
CA THR A 375 22.45 24.29 -5.15
C THR A 375 21.20 25.10 -5.44
N THR A 376 21.35 26.22 -6.17
CA THR A 376 20.26 27.17 -6.44
C THR A 376 20.12 27.53 -7.93
N GLY A 377 21.00 27.01 -8.82
CA GLY A 377 20.91 27.26 -10.26
C GLY A 377 19.60 26.78 -10.85
N THR A 378 19.02 27.54 -11.77
CA THR A 378 17.71 27.27 -12.40
C THR A 378 17.82 27.13 -13.90
N ASP A 379 16.82 26.48 -14.51
CA ASP A 379 16.65 26.41 -15.96
C ASP A 379 17.84 25.76 -16.70
N ASN A 380 18.53 24.81 -16.05
CA ASN A 380 19.66 24.10 -16.66
C ASN A 380 19.21 22.77 -17.27
N THR A 381 19.78 22.44 -18.41
CA THR A 381 19.65 21.13 -19.07
C THR A 381 21.02 20.46 -19.13
N SER A 382 21.17 19.34 -18.44
CA SER A 382 22.40 18.56 -18.34
C SER A 382 22.14 17.10 -18.70
N VAL A 383 22.79 16.61 -19.76
CA VAL A 383 22.65 15.22 -20.23
C VAL A 383 24.03 14.61 -20.48
N GLY A 384 24.45 13.72 -19.61
CA GLY A 384 25.74 13.05 -19.69
C GLY A 384 26.37 12.85 -18.31
N THR A 385 27.28 11.88 -18.21
CA THR A 385 28.07 11.66 -16.99
C THR A 385 28.93 12.88 -16.71
N PHE A 386 28.88 13.42 -15.49
CA PHE A 386 29.60 14.63 -15.04
C PHE A 386 29.32 15.89 -15.89
N ALA A 387 28.23 15.94 -16.65
CA ALA A 387 27.84 17.18 -17.33
C ALA A 387 27.36 18.20 -16.25
N LEU A 388 27.88 19.44 -16.28
CA LEU A 388 27.59 20.51 -15.33
C LEU A 388 27.77 20.10 -13.85
N ASP A 389 28.60 19.14 -13.52
CA ASP A 389 28.65 18.54 -12.17
C ASP A 389 29.13 19.53 -11.10
N ALA A 390 30.02 20.47 -11.40
CA ALA A 390 30.48 21.51 -10.46
C ALA A 390 29.56 22.73 -10.38
N ASN A 391 28.49 22.82 -11.17
CA ASN A 391 27.61 24.00 -11.16
C ASN A 391 26.96 24.20 -9.79
N THR A 392 27.04 25.41 -9.26
CA THR A 392 26.41 25.75 -7.97
C THR A 392 25.21 26.67 -8.11
N THR A 393 25.38 27.80 -8.82
CA THR A 393 24.36 28.85 -8.94
C THR A 393 24.10 29.28 -10.38
N GLY A 394 24.90 28.80 -11.34
CA GLY A 394 24.73 29.15 -12.77
C GLY A 394 23.37 28.66 -13.30
N GLY A 395 22.72 29.51 -14.10
CA GLY A 395 21.40 29.21 -14.67
C GLY A 395 21.37 29.32 -16.18
N ASN A 396 20.31 28.74 -16.79
CA ASN A 396 20.10 28.77 -18.25
C ASN A 396 21.22 28.11 -19.08
N ASN A 397 21.89 27.11 -18.54
CA ASN A 397 22.93 26.37 -19.25
C ASN A 397 22.37 25.10 -19.90
N THR A 398 22.90 24.76 -21.09
CA THR A 398 22.64 23.49 -21.77
C THR A 398 23.96 22.75 -21.97
N ALA A 399 24.10 21.60 -21.31
CA ALA A 399 25.26 20.71 -21.43
C ALA A 399 24.82 19.31 -21.87
N VAL A 400 25.31 18.87 -23.03
CA VAL A 400 24.99 17.54 -23.57
C VAL A 400 26.28 16.84 -23.99
N GLY A 401 26.66 15.84 -23.23
CA GLY A 401 27.88 15.08 -23.45
C GLY A 401 28.61 14.79 -22.14
N LYS A 402 29.47 13.77 -22.15
CA LYS A 402 30.31 13.47 -20.99
C LYS A 402 31.25 14.66 -20.72
N ASP A 403 31.37 15.10 -19.46
CA ASP A 403 32.19 16.21 -18.99
C ASP A 403 31.92 17.56 -19.73
N ALA A 404 30.75 17.74 -20.35
CA ALA A 404 30.35 19.03 -20.93
C ALA A 404 30.08 20.06 -19.82
N LEU A 405 30.74 21.24 -19.84
CA LEU A 405 30.63 22.29 -18.82
C LEU A 405 30.94 21.78 -17.39
N SER A 406 31.78 20.77 -17.22
CA SER A 406 31.95 20.10 -15.92
C SER A 406 32.50 21.02 -14.83
N ALA A 407 33.42 21.96 -15.15
CA ALA A 407 33.99 22.90 -14.19
C ALA A 407 33.11 24.14 -13.91
N ASN A 408 32.00 24.33 -14.62
CA ASN A 408 31.17 25.52 -14.45
C ASN A 408 30.63 25.66 -13.02
N THR A 409 30.86 26.80 -12.39
CA THR A 409 30.33 27.07 -11.04
C THR A 409 29.18 28.07 -11.05
N THR A 410 29.38 29.24 -11.70
CA THR A 410 28.42 30.35 -11.69
C THR A 410 28.11 30.89 -13.10
N GLY A 411 28.78 30.40 -14.14
CA GLY A 411 28.55 30.80 -15.52
C GLY A 411 27.12 30.53 -15.99
N ALA A 412 26.54 31.46 -16.74
CA ALA A 412 25.13 31.37 -17.13
C ALA A 412 24.95 31.52 -18.66
N GLY A 413 23.89 30.93 -19.20
CA GLY A 413 23.53 31.07 -20.61
C GLY A 413 24.46 30.35 -21.56
N ASN A 414 25.19 29.33 -21.13
CA ASN A 414 26.12 28.59 -22.00
C ASN A 414 25.43 27.38 -22.67
N VAL A 415 25.83 27.08 -23.88
CA VAL A 415 25.44 25.89 -24.63
C VAL A 415 26.70 25.06 -24.95
N ALA A 416 26.81 23.88 -24.39
CA ALA A 416 27.90 22.93 -24.59
C ALA A 416 27.34 21.59 -25.09
N VAL A 417 27.61 21.21 -26.32
CA VAL A 417 27.16 19.95 -26.91
C VAL A 417 28.36 19.19 -27.49
N GLY A 418 28.73 18.13 -26.82
CA GLY A 418 29.90 17.32 -27.18
C GLY A 418 30.68 16.90 -25.94
N ARG A 419 31.48 15.84 -26.05
CA ARG A 419 32.37 15.43 -24.96
C ARG A 419 33.41 16.52 -24.69
N ASP A 420 33.63 16.89 -23.44
CA ASP A 420 34.57 17.92 -22.99
C ASP A 420 34.33 19.32 -23.64
N ALA A 421 33.14 19.60 -24.15
CA ALA A 421 32.79 20.93 -24.63
C ALA A 421 32.68 21.91 -23.45
N LEU A 422 33.36 23.08 -23.50
CA LEU A 422 33.43 24.06 -22.40
C LEU A 422 33.85 23.46 -21.06
N ASN A 423 34.70 22.44 -21.04
CA ASN A 423 35.02 21.67 -19.82
C ASN A 423 35.56 22.56 -18.71
N ASP A 424 36.58 23.43 -18.97
CA ASP A 424 37.26 24.26 -17.98
C ASP A 424 36.55 25.60 -17.67
N ASN A 425 35.39 25.84 -18.25
CA ASN A 425 34.64 27.08 -18.02
C ASN A 425 34.13 27.13 -16.58
N THR A 426 34.57 28.08 -15.76
CA THR A 426 34.16 28.25 -14.36
C THR A 426 33.09 29.32 -14.17
N THR A 427 33.28 30.49 -14.81
CA THR A 427 32.44 31.69 -14.62
C THR A 427 31.98 32.33 -15.94
N GLY A 428 32.50 31.89 -17.07
CA GLY A 428 32.19 32.43 -18.39
C GLY A 428 30.72 32.28 -18.77
N GLN A 429 30.20 33.26 -19.50
CA GLN A 429 28.78 33.35 -19.85
C GLN A 429 28.52 33.45 -21.33
N GLN A 430 27.33 33.03 -21.76
CA GLN A 430 26.84 33.24 -23.13
C GLN A 430 27.74 32.63 -24.21
N ASN A 431 28.35 31.50 -23.96
CA ASN A 431 29.15 30.75 -24.93
C ASN A 431 28.32 29.66 -25.64
N VAL A 432 28.64 29.42 -26.90
CA VAL A 432 28.10 28.29 -27.65
C VAL A 432 29.25 27.39 -28.10
N ALA A 433 29.33 26.18 -27.60
CA ALA A 433 30.31 25.17 -27.97
C ALA A 433 29.60 23.90 -28.47
N VAL A 434 29.74 23.59 -29.75
CA VAL A 434 29.14 22.39 -30.35
C VAL A 434 30.22 21.58 -31.07
N GLY A 435 30.60 20.48 -30.49
CA GLY A 435 31.67 19.59 -30.94
C GLY A 435 32.49 19.07 -29.79
N SER A 436 33.12 17.91 -29.97
CA SER A 436 34.04 17.36 -28.94
C SER A 436 35.24 18.31 -28.77
N TYR A 437 35.56 18.65 -27.51
CA TYR A 437 36.63 19.62 -27.14
C TYR A 437 36.44 21.06 -27.66
N ALA A 438 35.27 21.45 -28.18
CA ALA A 438 35.01 22.83 -28.53
C ALA A 438 35.08 23.73 -27.29
N LEU A 439 35.91 24.80 -27.31
CA LEU A 439 36.15 25.71 -26.17
C LEU A 439 36.56 25.00 -24.88
N SER A 440 37.25 23.86 -24.93
CA SER A 440 37.46 23.02 -23.74
C SER A 440 38.28 23.69 -22.63
N LYS A 441 39.23 24.61 -22.95
CA LYS A 441 40.08 25.28 -21.96
C LYS A 441 39.64 26.72 -21.65
N TYR A 442 38.42 27.07 -21.96
CA TYR A 442 37.96 28.45 -21.97
C TYR A 442 37.19 28.86 -20.72
N ASP A 443 37.56 30.00 -20.09
CA ASP A 443 36.85 30.61 -18.98
C ASP A 443 36.50 32.10 -19.22
N GLY A 444 36.01 32.43 -20.40
CA GLY A 444 35.56 33.78 -20.78
C GLY A 444 34.14 33.76 -21.33
N SER A 445 33.71 34.83 -22.00
CA SER A 445 32.32 35.00 -22.40
C SER A 445 32.14 35.30 -23.90
N SER A 446 30.95 35.02 -24.42
CA SER A 446 30.45 35.46 -25.71
C SER A 446 31.21 34.88 -26.93
N ASN A 447 31.64 33.62 -26.88
CA ASN A 447 32.23 32.91 -28.04
C ASN A 447 31.25 31.92 -28.65
N VAL A 448 31.41 31.69 -29.96
CA VAL A 448 30.71 30.67 -30.73
C VAL A 448 31.74 29.72 -31.35
N ALA A 449 31.74 28.46 -30.95
CA ALA A 449 32.59 27.41 -31.50
C ALA A 449 31.75 26.23 -31.98
N VAL A 450 31.77 25.93 -33.26
CA VAL A 450 31.04 24.82 -33.87
C VAL A 450 31.98 23.95 -34.67
N GLY A 451 32.33 22.82 -34.16
CA GLY A 451 33.27 21.86 -34.76
C GLY A 451 34.11 21.16 -33.70
N ASN A 452 34.66 19.99 -34.05
CA ASN A 452 35.61 19.30 -33.19
C ASN A 452 36.83 20.19 -32.96
N GLN A 453 37.25 20.40 -31.69
CA GLN A 453 38.38 21.21 -31.27
C GLN A 453 38.36 22.70 -31.76
N ALA A 454 37.19 23.22 -32.15
CA ALA A 454 37.03 24.64 -32.45
C ALA A 454 37.31 25.49 -31.20
N LEU A 455 38.24 26.48 -31.27
CA LEU A 455 38.71 27.31 -30.16
C LEU A 455 39.18 26.49 -28.93
N GLU A 456 39.75 25.30 -29.12
CA GLU A 456 40.13 24.38 -28.00
C GLU A 456 41.07 25.04 -27.01
N ASP A 457 42.15 25.71 -27.46
CA ASP A 457 43.18 26.31 -26.62
C ASP A 457 42.89 27.77 -26.21
N CYS A 458 41.73 28.33 -26.59
CA CYS A 458 41.31 29.65 -26.15
C CYS A 458 41.11 29.69 -24.65
N THR A 459 41.75 30.67 -23.96
CA THR A 459 41.68 30.79 -22.50
C THR A 459 40.85 32.01 -22.04
N THR A 460 41.08 33.19 -22.67
CA THR A 460 40.42 34.44 -22.26
C THR A 460 39.87 35.29 -23.39
N GLY A 461 40.10 34.92 -24.66
CA GLY A 461 39.60 35.66 -25.83
C GLY A 461 38.08 35.68 -25.91
N SER A 462 37.45 36.82 -26.17
CA SER A 462 35.99 36.96 -26.23
C SER A 462 35.50 37.45 -27.60
N GLY A 463 34.22 37.18 -27.89
CA GLY A 463 33.58 37.63 -29.14
C GLY A 463 34.04 36.91 -30.41
N ASN A 464 34.64 35.74 -30.29
CA ASN A 464 35.09 34.95 -31.45
C ASN A 464 34.00 34.06 -32.01
N VAL A 465 33.99 33.89 -33.34
CA VAL A 465 33.14 32.94 -34.07
C VAL A 465 34.01 31.94 -34.82
N ALA A 466 33.99 30.68 -34.43
CA ALA A 466 34.74 29.60 -35.06
C ALA A 466 33.78 28.51 -35.56
N VAL A 467 33.77 28.25 -36.87
CA VAL A 467 32.90 27.21 -37.45
C VAL A 467 33.74 26.30 -38.36
N GLY A 468 33.99 25.09 -37.91
CA GLY A 468 34.81 24.10 -38.61
C GLY A 468 35.69 23.30 -37.65
N HIS A 469 36.21 22.17 -38.12
CA HIS A 469 37.17 21.34 -37.37
C HIS A 469 38.49 22.09 -37.20
N ASP A 470 39.10 22.11 -35.99
CA ASP A 470 40.34 22.82 -35.64
C ASP A 470 40.34 24.31 -36.00
N THR A 471 39.18 24.94 -36.09
CA THR A 471 39.08 26.38 -36.43
C THR A 471 39.46 27.21 -35.20
N LEU A 472 40.40 28.20 -35.36
CA LEU A 472 40.90 29.03 -34.26
C LEU A 472 41.48 28.22 -33.08
N ARG A 473 41.93 26.97 -33.29
CA ARG A 473 42.27 26.05 -32.20
C ARG A 473 43.37 26.61 -31.30
N GLU A 474 44.44 27.14 -31.82
CA GLU A 474 45.63 27.63 -31.11
C GLU A 474 45.54 29.13 -30.71
N VAL A 475 44.41 29.81 -30.96
CA VAL A 475 44.23 31.24 -30.58
C VAL A 475 43.85 31.30 -29.10
N THR A 476 44.80 31.72 -28.23
CA THR A 476 44.66 31.70 -26.78
C THR A 476 43.93 32.92 -26.18
N THR A 477 44.27 34.16 -26.63
CA THR A 477 43.73 35.41 -26.04
C THR A 477 43.13 36.36 -27.07
N GLY A 478 43.05 35.96 -28.37
CA GLY A 478 42.50 36.77 -29.44
C GLY A 478 41.01 37.07 -29.27
N GLN A 479 40.59 38.27 -29.74
CA GLN A 479 39.21 38.73 -29.58
C GLN A 479 38.58 39.14 -30.92
N TYR A 480 37.27 39.05 -31.01
CA TYR A 480 36.46 39.52 -32.15
C TYR A 480 36.90 38.93 -33.53
N ASN A 481 37.39 37.71 -33.54
CA ASN A 481 37.75 37.03 -34.80
C ASN A 481 36.59 36.19 -35.33
N THR A 482 36.42 36.15 -36.65
CA THR A 482 35.47 35.30 -37.34
C THR A 482 36.22 34.35 -38.26
N ALA A 483 36.20 33.06 -38.01
CA ALA A 483 36.82 32.04 -38.84
C ALA A 483 35.82 30.94 -39.20
N ILE A 484 35.71 30.64 -40.50
CA ILE A 484 34.78 29.63 -41.04
C ILE A 484 35.53 28.74 -42.03
N GLY A 485 35.69 27.47 -41.71
CA GLY A 485 36.36 26.48 -42.57
C GLY A 485 37.23 25.50 -41.79
N TYR A 486 37.59 24.38 -42.38
CA TYR A 486 38.51 23.41 -41.82
C TYR A 486 39.89 24.07 -41.57
N VAL A 487 40.45 24.02 -40.36
CA VAL A 487 41.70 24.64 -39.90
C VAL A 487 41.86 26.14 -40.32
N ALA A 488 40.75 26.87 -40.37
CA ALA A 488 40.79 28.31 -40.60
C ALA A 488 41.34 29.04 -39.37
N MET A 489 42.33 29.94 -39.51
CA MET A 489 43.04 30.64 -38.44
C MET A 489 43.64 29.74 -37.35
N ASP A 490 44.13 28.55 -37.70
CA ASP A 490 44.67 27.57 -36.73
C ASP A 490 46.15 27.84 -36.36
N ALA A 491 46.76 28.90 -36.82
CA ALA A 491 48.14 29.22 -36.52
C ALA A 491 48.31 29.89 -35.15
N THR A 492 49.34 29.51 -34.40
CA THR A 492 49.74 30.07 -33.11
C THR A 492 49.88 31.60 -33.16
N SER A 493 48.89 32.33 -32.67
CA SER A 493 49.04 33.76 -32.41
C SER A 493 48.27 34.17 -31.16
N THR A 494 49.03 34.63 -30.16
CA THR A 494 48.50 35.30 -28.99
C THR A 494 48.02 36.69 -29.35
N GLY A 495 46.78 37.08 -28.98
CA GLY A 495 46.33 38.48 -29.05
C GLY A 495 45.96 39.03 -30.45
N VAL A 496 45.61 38.17 -31.43
CA VAL A 496 45.06 38.64 -32.74
C VAL A 496 43.59 39.06 -32.56
N GLU A 497 43.25 40.20 -33.14
CA GLU A 497 41.92 40.79 -33.00
C GLU A 497 41.31 41.25 -34.34
N TYR A 498 39.97 41.20 -34.43
CA TYR A 498 39.18 41.73 -35.55
C TYR A 498 39.51 41.12 -36.93
N ASN A 499 39.88 39.85 -37.00
CA ASN A 499 40.19 39.16 -38.26
C ASN A 499 38.98 38.34 -38.77
N VAL A 500 38.87 38.31 -40.12
CA VAL A 500 37.88 37.48 -40.83
C VAL A 500 38.59 36.50 -41.75
N ALA A 501 38.38 35.19 -41.52
CA ALA A 501 38.94 34.11 -42.34
C ALA A 501 37.82 33.17 -42.79
N VAL A 502 37.58 33.07 -44.09
CA VAL A 502 36.57 32.19 -44.68
C VAL A 502 37.19 31.25 -45.69
N GLY A 503 37.09 29.97 -45.49
CA GLY A 503 37.69 28.97 -46.39
C GLY A 503 38.63 28.01 -45.65
N SER A 504 38.83 26.80 -46.19
CA SER A 504 39.74 25.81 -45.63
C SER A 504 41.16 26.31 -45.57
N GLY A 505 41.81 26.29 -44.40
CA GLY A 505 43.19 26.78 -44.22
C GLY A 505 43.40 28.29 -44.40
N SER A 506 42.34 29.10 -44.50
CA SER A 506 42.45 30.56 -44.61
C SER A 506 43.12 31.14 -43.35
N LEU A 507 44.10 32.04 -43.50
CA LEU A 507 44.91 32.59 -42.40
C LEU A 507 45.59 31.51 -41.48
N GLY A 508 45.81 30.30 -42.01
CA GLY A 508 46.37 29.16 -41.26
C GLY A 508 47.91 29.04 -41.30
N SER A 509 48.67 30.05 -41.67
CA SER A 509 50.14 30.00 -41.73
C SER A 509 50.78 30.43 -40.40
N SER A 510 51.81 29.71 -39.94
CA SER A 510 52.57 29.86 -38.71
C SER A 510 53.24 31.20 -38.41
N SER A 511 52.98 32.23 -39.19
CA SER A 511 53.63 33.54 -39.07
C SER A 511 52.65 34.71 -39.01
N TYR A 512 51.39 34.47 -38.75
CA TYR A 512 50.38 35.51 -38.78
C TYR A 512 50.29 36.24 -37.41
N SER A 513 50.57 37.53 -37.34
CA SER A 513 50.56 38.36 -36.11
C SER A 513 49.83 39.70 -36.28
N GLY A 514 48.87 39.80 -37.19
CA GLY A 514 48.21 41.07 -37.54
C GLY A 514 46.73 41.11 -37.09
N ASN A 515 46.23 42.33 -36.88
CA ASN A 515 44.82 42.63 -36.58
C ASN A 515 44.13 43.18 -37.89
N GLU A 516 42.78 43.11 -37.90
CA GLU A 516 41.92 43.70 -38.96
C GLU A 516 42.10 43.11 -40.37
N ASN A 517 42.43 41.81 -40.49
CA ASN A 517 42.60 41.15 -41.77
C ASN A 517 41.36 40.44 -42.24
N THR A 518 41.12 40.46 -43.56
CA THR A 518 40.03 39.70 -44.20
C THR A 518 40.60 38.82 -45.30
N MET A 519 40.35 37.50 -45.20
CA MET A 519 40.66 36.49 -46.20
C MET A 519 39.46 35.62 -46.48
N VAL A 520 39.05 35.53 -47.74
CA VAL A 520 37.92 34.73 -48.19
C VAL A 520 38.36 33.74 -49.25
#